data_fb4f0dd341ce2a96d93cc413c664dfd7
#
_entry.id   fb4f0dd341ce2a96d93cc413c664dfd7
#
_cell.length_a   1.000
_cell.length_b   1.000
_cell.length_c   1.000
_cell.angle_alpha   90.00
_cell.angle_beta   90.00
_cell.angle_gamma   90.00
#
_symmetry.space_group_name_H-M   'P 1'
#
loop_
_entity.id
_entity.type
_entity.pdbx_description
1 polymer ?
#
loop_
_entity_poly.entity_id
_entity_poly.type
_entity_poly.pdbx_seq_one_letter_code
_entity_poly.pdbx_strand_id
1 'polypeptide(L)'
;NTTNANPNFVLTEMIVKVEGASEPLDFGRVVADFNQGGFLPKNLFDGNLDSRNGWAIAPEFGQAHWIRAEFVEPLVLSEDSKLLIKMKHLYGGGRNVGRPRFSLSTDGVKKSEAENKRLYELLAKEKRNGKEEKELRAIFDQENPKLLALQEKVGDLEKAIKKVTPPTTLVMV
;
A
#
# COMPACT_ATOMS: atom_id res chain seq x y z
N ASN A 1 -13.55 18.27 -16.15
CA ASN A 1 -14.68 18.14 -17.04
C ASN A 1 -15.96 18.66 -16.38
N THR A 2 -16.37 19.86 -16.70
CA THR A 2 -17.37 20.65 -15.98
C THR A 2 -18.81 20.40 -16.44
N THR A 3 -19.04 19.51 -17.39
CA THR A 3 -20.37 19.27 -17.97
C THR A 3 -21.17 18.17 -17.30
N ASN A 4 -20.58 17.49 -16.31
CA ASN A 4 -21.26 16.40 -15.60
C ASN A 4 -21.77 16.88 -14.24
N ALA A 5 -23.06 16.66 -13.97
CA ALA A 5 -23.67 17.01 -12.68
C ALA A 5 -23.04 16.28 -11.48
N ASN A 6 -22.29 15.21 -11.74
CA ASN A 6 -21.54 14.48 -10.74
C ASN A 6 -20.03 14.65 -11.00
N PRO A 7 -19.31 15.45 -10.19
CA PRO A 7 -17.89 15.74 -10.37
C PRO A 7 -16.96 14.60 -9.93
N ASN A 8 -17.51 13.48 -9.46
CA ASN A 8 -16.70 12.32 -9.10
C ASN A 8 -16.02 11.70 -10.32
N PHE A 9 -14.89 11.06 -10.09
CA PHE A 9 -14.21 10.21 -11.06
C PHE A 9 -13.91 8.86 -10.43
N VAL A 10 -13.64 7.87 -11.25
CA VAL A 10 -12.97 6.64 -10.84
C VAL A 10 -11.70 6.52 -11.67
N LEU A 11 -10.56 6.64 -11.04
CA LEU A 11 -9.29 6.26 -11.64
C LEU A 11 -9.14 4.75 -11.42
N THR A 12 -9.39 3.99 -12.46
CA THR A 12 -9.48 2.52 -12.38
C THR A 12 -8.11 1.89 -12.24
N GLU A 13 -7.14 2.36 -13.03
CA GLU A 13 -5.80 1.78 -13.05
C GLU A 13 -4.77 2.85 -13.43
N MET A 14 -3.61 2.78 -12.82
CA MET A 14 -2.45 3.58 -13.15
C MET A 14 -1.24 2.68 -13.43
N ILE A 15 -0.71 2.77 -14.64
CA ILE A 15 0.45 2.01 -15.08
C ILE A 15 1.60 2.99 -15.23
N VAL A 16 2.71 2.72 -14.55
CA VAL A 16 3.94 3.52 -14.64
C VAL A 16 5.06 2.66 -15.17
N LYS A 17 5.79 3.15 -16.17
CA LYS A 17 6.93 2.46 -16.79
C LYS A 17 8.08 3.42 -16.98
N VAL A 18 9.29 2.93 -16.91
CA VAL A 18 10.46 3.63 -17.49
C VAL A 18 10.41 3.47 -19.01
N GLU A 19 10.64 4.55 -19.74
CA GLU A 19 10.69 4.49 -21.21
C GLU A 19 11.73 3.45 -21.66
N GLY A 20 11.33 2.56 -22.57
CA GLY A 20 12.16 1.44 -23.03
C GLY A 20 12.12 0.18 -22.17
N ALA A 21 11.54 0.22 -20.96
CA ALA A 21 11.37 -0.99 -20.16
C ALA A 21 10.23 -1.87 -20.72
N SER A 22 10.35 -3.20 -20.58
CA SER A 22 9.31 -4.15 -20.99
C SER A 22 8.15 -4.14 -20.00
N GLU A 23 8.44 -4.12 -18.72
CA GLU A 23 7.46 -4.28 -17.65
C GLU A 23 7.14 -2.95 -16.94
N PRO A 24 5.93 -2.81 -16.39
CA PRO A 24 5.59 -1.70 -15.51
C PRO A 24 6.35 -1.78 -14.18
N LEU A 25 6.42 -0.66 -13.49
CA LEU A 25 6.94 -0.59 -12.13
C LEU A 25 5.90 -1.09 -11.14
N ASP A 26 6.32 -1.85 -10.15
CA ASP A 26 5.49 -2.36 -9.08
C ASP A 26 5.43 -1.40 -7.90
N PHE A 27 4.25 -1.28 -7.30
CA PHE A 27 3.99 -0.42 -6.17
C PHE A 27 3.59 -1.25 -4.95
N GLY A 28 4.23 -0.98 -3.83
CA GLY A 28 3.95 -1.59 -2.55
C GLY A 28 2.89 -0.81 -1.77
N ARG A 29 3.34 0.07 -0.89
CA ARG A 29 2.44 0.89 -0.07
C ARG A 29 1.84 2.03 -0.89
N VAL A 30 0.50 2.12 -0.86
CA VAL A 30 -0.26 3.19 -1.53
C VAL A 30 -1.20 3.83 -0.51
N VAL A 31 -1.13 5.14 -0.36
CA VAL A 31 -1.99 5.94 0.53
C VAL A 31 -2.55 7.15 -0.20
N ALA A 32 -3.71 7.61 0.23
CA ALA A 32 -4.35 8.85 -0.24
C ALA A 32 -4.78 9.68 0.95
N ASP A 33 -5.01 10.98 0.73
CA ASP A 33 -5.62 11.86 1.73
C ASP A 33 -7.07 11.47 2.02
N PHE A 34 -7.78 11.02 0.98
CA PHE A 34 -9.15 10.57 1.06
C PHE A 34 -9.46 9.50 0.01
N ASN A 35 -10.40 8.62 0.30
CA ASN A 35 -11.00 7.72 -0.69
C ASN A 35 -12.48 7.47 -0.40
N GLN A 36 -13.25 7.35 -1.45
CA GLN A 36 -14.64 6.89 -1.38
C GLN A 36 -14.70 5.45 -0.88
N GLY A 37 -15.71 5.12 -0.08
CA GLY A 37 -15.93 3.75 0.41
C GLY A 37 -15.97 2.74 -0.75
N GLY A 38 -15.15 1.69 -0.64
CA GLY A 38 -15.00 0.66 -1.67
C GLY A 38 -14.01 0.99 -2.81
N PHE A 39 -13.53 2.24 -2.92
CA PHE A 39 -12.59 2.66 -3.97
C PHE A 39 -11.23 3.03 -3.34
N LEU A 40 -10.44 2.01 -3.06
CA LEU A 40 -9.19 2.16 -2.32
C LEU A 40 -8.03 2.57 -3.23
N PRO A 41 -7.10 3.44 -2.78
CA PRO A 41 -5.97 3.89 -3.59
C PRO A 41 -5.06 2.74 -4.05
N LYS A 42 -4.91 1.67 -3.28
CA LYS A 42 -4.15 0.48 -3.68
C LYS A 42 -4.69 -0.23 -4.92
N ASN A 43 -5.99 -0.09 -5.19
CA ASN A 43 -6.63 -0.69 -6.37
C ASN A 43 -6.16 -0.06 -7.69
N LEU A 44 -5.36 1.01 -7.65
CA LEU A 44 -4.77 1.63 -8.84
C LEU A 44 -3.66 0.79 -9.48
N PHE A 45 -3.14 -0.20 -8.78
CA PHE A 45 -1.97 -0.95 -9.18
C PHE A 45 -2.18 -2.47 -9.06
N ASP A 46 -3.44 -2.92 -9.04
CA ASP A 46 -3.79 -4.34 -8.85
C ASP A 46 -4.05 -5.10 -10.16
N GLY A 47 -3.97 -4.40 -11.29
CA GLY A 47 -4.22 -4.97 -12.61
C GLY A 47 -5.69 -5.26 -12.90
N ASN A 48 -6.60 -4.97 -11.96
CA ASN A 48 -8.03 -5.22 -12.11
C ASN A 48 -8.71 -4.08 -12.88
N LEU A 49 -9.13 -4.36 -14.09
CA LEU A 49 -9.76 -3.39 -15.00
C LEU A 49 -11.30 -3.31 -14.86
N ASP A 50 -11.89 -3.87 -13.81
CA ASP A 50 -13.32 -3.66 -13.55
C ASP A 50 -13.59 -2.16 -13.39
N SER A 51 -14.63 -1.69 -14.04
CA SER A 51 -15.00 -0.26 -14.05
C SER A 51 -15.33 0.28 -12.65
N ARG A 52 -15.70 -0.59 -11.71
CA ARG A 52 -15.97 -0.27 -10.30
C ARG A 52 -14.79 -0.47 -9.39
N ASN A 53 -13.63 -0.90 -9.91
CA ASN A 53 -12.37 -0.95 -9.20
C ASN A 53 -11.59 0.37 -9.37
N GLY A 54 -10.70 0.69 -8.44
CA GLY A 54 -9.84 1.87 -8.51
C GLY A 54 -10.03 2.83 -7.35
N TRP A 55 -9.63 4.09 -7.55
CA TRP A 55 -9.73 5.16 -6.57
C TRP A 55 -10.75 6.22 -6.98
N ALA A 56 -11.57 6.67 -6.04
CA ALA A 56 -12.58 7.70 -6.21
C ALA A 56 -12.67 8.59 -4.97
N ILE A 57 -13.27 9.78 -5.09
CA ILE A 57 -13.23 10.84 -4.08
C ILE A 57 -14.60 11.30 -3.57
N ALA A 58 -15.70 10.68 -3.97
CA ALA A 58 -17.00 11.10 -3.46
C ALA A 58 -17.12 10.85 -1.94
N PRO A 59 -17.70 11.78 -1.17
CA PRO A 59 -18.33 13.04 -1.57
C PRO A 59 -17.42 14.28 -1.54
N GLU A 60 -16.10 14.13 -1.34
CA GLU A 60 -15.15 15.22 -1.16
C GLU A 60 -14.76 15.89 -2.49
N PHE A 61 -15.72 16.61 -3.09
CA PHE A 61 -15.54 17.29 -4.37
C PHE A 61 -15.02 18.71 -4.20
N GLY A 62 -14.46 19.26 -5.29
CA GLY A 62 -14.08 20.67 -5.38
C GLY A 62 -12.78 21.04 -4.69
N GLN A 63 -12.07 20.10 -4.15
CA GLN A 63 -10.76 20.27 -3.55
C GLN A 63 -9.69 19.39 -4.20
N ALA A 64 -8.43 19.68 -3.91
CA ALA A 64 -7.32 18.88 -4.39
C ALA A 64 -7.16 17.62 -3.52
N HIS A 65 -7.01 16.48 -4.17
CA HIS A 65 -6.69 15.21 -3.52
C HIS A 65 -5.34 14.70 -3.99
N TRP A 66 -4.71 13.87 -3.18
CA TRP A 66 -3.41 13.30 -3.51
C TRP A 66 -3.33 11.80 -3.20
N ILE A 67 -2.49 11.12 -3.94
CA ILE A 67 -2.05 9.76 -3.70
C ILE A 67 -0.53 9.74 -3.60
N ARG A 68 -0.02 8.94 -2.71
CA ARG A 68 1.39 8.58 -2.63
C ARG A 68 1.53 7.08 -2.76
N ALA A 69 2.40 6.65 -3.66
CA ALA A 69 2.71 5.26 -3.90
C ALA A 69 4.23 5.04 -3.78
N GLU A 70 4.62 4.00 -3.11
CA GLU A 70 6.01 3.61 -2.91
C GLU A 70 6.34 2.49 -3.87
N PHE A 71 7.46 2.60 -4.57
CA PHE A 71 7.96 1.51 -5.40
C PHE A 71 8.38 0.33 -4.53
N VAL A 72 8.08 -0.91 -4.98
CA VAL A 72 8.52 -2.13 -4.29
C VAL A 72 10.04 -2.18 -4.22
N GLU A 73 10.70 -1.88 -5.35
CA GLU A 73 12.14 -1.81 -5.45
C GLU A 73 12.60 -0.35 -5.64
N PRO A 74 13.72 0.05 -5.05
CA PRO A 74 14.27 1.39 -5.26
C PRO A 74 14.49 1.66 -6.74
N LEU A 75 13.88 2.74 -7.26
CA LEU A 75 14.01 3.13 -8.65
C LEU A 75 15.24 4.02 -8.84
N VAL A 76 16.18 3.55 -9.62
CA VAL A 76 17.37 4.34 -10.02
C VAL A 76 17.14 4.89 -11.42
N LEU A 77 17.12 6.19 -11.55
CA LEU A 77 16.93 6.91 -12.81
C LEU A 77 18.19 7.68 -13.18
N SER A 78 18.54 7.69 -14.46
CA SER A 78 19.51 8.61 -15.03
C SER A 78 18.84 9.97 -15.36
N GLU A 79 19.63 10.99 -15.66
CA GLU A 79 19.13 12.34 -15.99
C GLU A 79 18.19 12.33 -17.20
N ASP A 80 18.41 11.45 -18.16
CA ASP A 80 17.60 11.32 -19.38
C ASP A 80 16.41 10.33 -19.23
N SER A 81 16.24 9.71 -18.07
CA SER A 81 15.17 8.74 -17.88
C SER A 81 13.80 9.41 -17.94
N LYS A 82 12.87 8.79 -18.64
CA LYS A 82 11.48 9.22 -18.71
C LYS A 82 10.55 8.18 -18.10
N LEU A 83 9.57 8.66 -17.33
CA LEU A 83 8.50 7.84 -16.84
C LEU A 83 7.27 8.04 -17.71
N LEU A 84 6.72 6.94 -18.20
CA LEU A 84 5.47 6.89 -18.94
C LEU A 84 4.37 6.54 -17.95
N ILE A 85 3.39 7.43 -17.78
CA ILE A 85 2.28 7.24 -16.87
C ILE A 85 0.99 7.11 -17.67
N LYS A 86 0.34 5.96 -17.57
CA LYS A 86 -0.95 5.69 -18.19
C LYS A 86 -2.04 5.59 -17.14
N MET A 87 -3.05 6.44 -17.25
CA MET A 87 -4.23 6.44 -16.38
C MET A 87 -5.42 5.88 -17.14
N LYS A 88 -6.15 4.95 -16.54
CA LYS A 88 -7.37 4.37 -17.10
C LYS A 88 -8.58 4.78 -16.26
N HIS A 89 -9.60 5.33 -16.92
CA HIS A 89 -10.88 5.72 -16.32
C HIS A 89 -11.99 4.92 -17.00
N LEU A 90 -12.34 3.78 -16.45
CA LEU A 90 -13.24 2.82 -17.09
C LEU A 90 -14.69 2.88 -16.58
N TYR A 91 -14.96 3.69 -15.56
CA TYR A 91 -16.31 3.82 -14.99
C TYR A 91 -17.33 4.42 -15.96
N GLY A 92 -16.88 5.11 -17.00
CA GLY A 92 -17.75 5.71 -18.04
C GLY A 92 -18.23 7.12 -17.70
N GLY A 93 -19.09 7.66 -18.57
CA GLY A 93 -19.67 8.99 -18.41
C GLY A 93 -18.70 10.16 -18.60
N GLY A 94 -17.52 9.94 -19.20
CA GLY A 94 -16.52 10.99 -19.44
C GLY A 94 -15.88 11.58 -18.16
N ARG A 95 -15.92 10.86 -17.07
CA ARG A 95 -15.46 11.30 -15.74
C ARG A 95 -13.98 11.00 -15.57
N ASN A 96 -13.16 12.01 -15.75
CA ASN A 96 -11.69 11.89 -15.69
C ASN A 96 -11.11 12.83 -14.65
N VAL A 97 -9.90 12.53 -14.18
CA VAL A 97 -9.07 13.46 -13.40
C VAL A 97 -8.79 14.69 -14.27
N GLY A 98 -9.12 15.89 -13.78
CA GLY A 98 -9.03 17.11 -14.56
C GLY A 98 -7.62 17.68 -14.68
N ARG A 99 -6.85 17.70 -13.57
CA ARG A 99 -5.52 18.32 -13.47
C ARG A 99 -4.56 17.45 -12.66
N PRO A 100 -4.07 16.35 -13.20
CA PRO A 100 -3.07 15.53 -12.51
C PRO A 100 -1.74 16.29 -12.44
N ARG A 101 -1.07 16.17 -11.29
CA ARG A 101 0.32 16.59 -11.08
C ARG A 101 1.07 15.39 -10.53
N PHE A 102 2.25 15.13 -11.09
CA PHE A 102 3.12 14.06 -10.65
C PHE A 102 4.40 14.65 -10.05
N SER A 103 4.89 14.01 -9.01
CA SER A 103 6.17 14.32 -8.39
C SER A 103 6.83 13.03 -7.92
N LEU A 104 8.15 13.02 -7.90
CA LEU A 104 8.96 11.96 -7.31
C LEU A 104 9.59 12.49 -6.02
N SER A 105 9.77 11.61 -5.06
CA SER A 105 10.46 11.89 -3.82
C SER A 105 11.37 10.72 -3.46
N THR A 106 12.47 11.01 -2.83
CA THR A 106 13.35 10.00 -2.22
C THR A 106 12.87 9.59 -0.82
N ASP A 107 11.91 10.33 -0.27
CA ASP A 107 11.27 9.96 1.00
C ASP A 107 10.26 8.84 0.76
N GLY A 108 10.28 7.81 1.60
CA GLY A 108 9.24 6.76 1.62
C GLY A 108 7.84 7.34 1.87
N VAL A 109 6.83 6.55 1.58
CA VAL A 109 5.43 6.93 1.84
C VAL A 109 5.21 7.06 3.35
N LYS A 110 5.05 8.29 3.81
CA LYS A 110 4.68 8.56 5.21
C LYS A 110 3.25 8.11 5.46
N LYS A 111 2.97 7.67 6.68
CA LYS A 111 1.60 7.37 7.11
C LYS A 111 0.70 8.58 6.91
N SER A 112 -0.56 8.35 6.58
CA SER A 112 -1.57 9.40 6.60
C SER A 112 -1.73 9.97 8.02
N GLU A 113 -2.20 11.20 8.14
CA GLU A 113 -2.48 11.78 9.47
C GLU A 113 -3.46 10.94 10.29
N ALA A 114 -4.43 10.30 9.63
CA ALA A 114 -5.39 9.42 10.29
C ALA A 114 -4.72 8.15 10.86
N GLU A 115 -3.81 7.53 10.09
CA GLU A 115 -3.03 6.38 10.56
C GLU A 115 -2.08 6.78 11.69
N ASN A 116 -1.43 7.94 11.57
CA ASN A 116 -0.60 8.48 12.63
C ASN A 116 -1.41 8.81 13.88
N LYS A 117 -2.59 9.43 13.74
CA LYS A 117 -3.48 9.71 14.86
C LYS A 117 -3.87 8.43 15.61
N ARG A 118 -4.28 7.40 14.88
CA ARG A 118 -4.64 6.11 15.48
C ARG A 118 -3.45 5.46 16.18
N LEU A 119 -2.27 5.52 15.59
CA LEU A 119 -1.03 5.04 16.21
C LEU A 119 -0.74 5.80 17.51
N TYR A 120 -0.81 7.12 17.49
CA TYR A 120 -0.58 7.95 18.68
C TYR A 120 -1.62 7.69 19.77
N GLU A 121 -2.90 7.49 19.41
CA GLU A 121 -3.95 7.09 20.37
C GLU A 121 -3.63 5.76 21.04
N LEU A 122 -3.14 4.78 20.27
CA LEU A 122 -2.73 3.47 20.81
C LEU A 122 -1.49 3.59 21.69
N LEU A 123 -0.52 4.40 21.30
CA LEU A 123 0.72 4.60 22.05
C LEU A 123 0.49 5.38 23.37
N ALA A 124 -0.42 6.33 23.38
CA ALA A 124 -0.74 7.14 24.56
C ALA A 124 -1.47 6.37 25.68
N LYS A 125 -2.03 5.19 25.39
CA LYS A 125 -2.72 4.38 26.40
C LYS A 125 -1.73 3.67 27.31
N GLU A 126 -1.84 3.87 28.62
CA GLU A 126 -1.07 3.13 29.63
C GLU A 126 -1.41 1.63 29.66
N LYS A 127 -2.67 1.29 29.43
CA LYS A 127 -3.15 -0.11 29.33
C LYS A 127 -3.92 -0.29 28.04
N ARG A 128 -3.53 -1.28 27.26
CA ARG A 128 -4.18 -1.70 26.03
C ARG A 128 -4.88 -3.03 26.23
N ASN A 129 -6.03 -3.20 25.59
CA ASN A 129 -6.66 -4.51 25.51
C ASN A 129 -5.97 -5.37 24.45
N GLY A 130 -6.21 -6.69 24.46
CA GLY A 130 -5.54 -7.61 23.53
C GLY A 130 -5.82 -7.35 22.03
N LYS A 131 -6.90 -6.64 21.71
CA LYS A 131 -7.23 -6.24 20.34
C LYS A 131 -6.38 -5.04 19.90
N GLU A 132 -6.20 -4.08 20.78
CA GLU A 132 -5.36 -2.89 20.58
C GLU A 132 -3.88 -3.23 20.51
N GLU A 133 -3.42 -4.20 21.31
CA GLU A 133 -2.06 -4.70 21.21
C GLU A 133 -1.79 -5.41 19.89
N LYS A 134 -2.73 -6.23 19.41
CA LYS A 134 -2.62 -6.87 18.09
C LYS A 134 -2.60 -5.84 16.96
N GLU A 135 -3.44 -4.81 17.05
CA GLU A 135 -3.46 -3.70 16.09
C GLU A 135 -2.12 -2.97 16.06
N LEU A 136 -1.59 -2.59 17.22
CA LEU A 136 -0.31 -1.91 17.33
C LEU A 136 0.84 -2.78 16.80
N ARG A 137 0.82 -4.07 17.10
CA ARG A 137 1.81 -5.02 16.61
C ARG A 137 1.74 -5.17 15.09
N ALA A 138 0.53 -5.28 14.52
CA ALA A 138 0.36 -5.35 13.07
C ALA A 138 0.89 -4.10 12.36
N ILE A 139 0.68 -2.91 12.94
CA ILE A 139 1.24 -1.66 12.41
C ILE A 139 2.78 -1.71 12.44
N PHE A 140 3.36 -2.16 13.56
CA PHE A 140 4.80 -2.26 13.72
C PHE A 140 5.43 -3.29 12.77
N ASP A 141 4.80 -4.44 12.62
CA ASP A 141 5.26 -5.51 11.74
C ASP A 141 5.27 -5.06 10.27
N GLN A 142 4.25 -4.32 9.83
CA GLN A 142 4.20 -3.74 8.48
C GLN A 142 5.36 -2.78 8.18
N GLU A 143 5.87 -2.10 9.19
CA GLU A 143 7.00 -1.17 9.04
C GLU A 143 8.36 -1.84 9.13
N ASN A 144 8.39 -3.10 9.54
CA ASN A 144 9.62 -3.84 9.78
C ASN A 144 9.64 -5.19 9.04
N PRO A 145 9.65 -5.20 7.69
CA PRO A 145 9.60 -6.44 6.91
C PRO A 145 10.77 -7.40 7.22
N LYS A 146 11.93 -6.85 7.61
CA LYS A 146 13.06 -7.66 8.07
C LYS A 146 12.75 -8.42 9.36
N LEU A 147 11.98 -7.80 10.26
CA LEU A 147 11.56 -8.43 11.51
C LEU A 147 10.55 -9.55 11.23
N LEU A 148 9.59 -9.34 10.33
CA LEU A 148 8.66 -10.37 9.88
C LEU A 148 9.40 -11.60 9.33
N ALA A 149 10.35 -11.39 8.43
CA ALA A 149 11.15 -12.47 7.87
C ALA A 149 11.96 -13.24 8.94
N LEU A 150 12.46 -12.54 9.96
CA LEU A 150 13.16 -13.16 11.08
C LEU A 150 12.21 -13.94 12.00
N GLN A 151 11.02 -13.43 12.29
CA GLN A 151 9.99 -14.10 13.08
C GLN A 151 9.51 -15.39 12.40
N GLU A 152 9.30 -15.36 11.09
CA GLU A 152 8.94 -16.52 10.30
C GLU A 152 10.04 -17.61 10.37
N LYS A 153 11.31 -17.19 10.21
CA LYS A 153 12.46 -18.07 10.31
C LYS A 153 12.63 -18.69 11.72
N VAL A 154 12.35 -17.90 12.77
CA VAL A 154 12.35 -18.41 14.16
C VAL A 154 11.24 -19.44 14.34
N GLY A 155 10.02 -19.16 13.85
CA GLY A 155 8.89 -20.11 13.92
C GLY A 155 9.17 -21.42 13.19
N ASP A 156 9.85 -21.38 12.07
CA ASP A 156 10.23 -22.60 11.32
C ASP A 156 11.33 -23.39 12.04
N LEU A 157 12.31 -22.71 12.64
CA LEU A 157 13.33 -23.37 13.48
C LEU A 157 12.72 -24.01 14.73
N GLU A 158 11.78 -23.36 15.39
CA GLU A 158 11.06 -23.93 16.54
C GLU A 158 10.26 -25.18 16.16
N LYS A 159 9.60 -25.17 15.00
CA LYS A 159 8.91 -26.35 14.45
C LYS A 159 9.90 -27.48 14.14
N ALA A 160 11.06 -27.16 13.60
CA ALA A 160 12.12 -28.12 13.31
C ALA A 160 12.67 -28.74 14.61
N ILE A 161 12.93 -27.93 15.63
CA ILE A 161 13.40 -28.39 16.94
C ILE A 161 12.39 -29.36 17.58
N LYS A 162 11.09 -29.04 17.53
CA LYS A 162 10.03 -29.93 18.06
C LYS A 162 9.97 -31.29 17.36
N LYS A 163 10.49 -31.41 16.15
CA LYS A 163 10.54 -32.68 15.39
C LYS A 163 11.80 -33.49 15.70
N VAL A 164 12.78 -32.92 16.35
CA VAL A 164 14.00 -33.62 16.72
C VAL A 164 13.71 -34.45 17.98
N THR A 165 13.59 -35.74 17.80
CA THR A 165 13.59 -36.72 18.92
C THR A 165 15.04 -37.02 19.31
N PRO A 166 15.45 -36.72 20.54
CA PRO A 166 16.80 -37.09 20.99
C PRO A 166 16.95 -38.61 20.96
N PRO A 167 18.10 -39.15 20.52
CA PRO A 167 18.33 -40.56 20.56
C PRO A 167 18.31 -41.03 22.02
N THR A 168 17.38 -41.91 22.37
CA THR A 168 17.31 -42.51 23.67
C THR A 168 18.34 -43.65 23.73
N THR A 169 19.35 -43.49 24.59
CA THR A 169 20.27 -44.59 24.91
C THR A 169 19.69 -45.32 26.13
N LEU A 170 19.41 -46.62 25.99
CA LEU A 170 19.11 -47.50 27.10
C LEU A 170 20.38 -47.63 27.98
N VAL A 171 20.37 -47.07 29.18
CA VAL A 171 21.37 -47.34 30.19
C VAL A 171 20.85 -48.51 31.00
N MET A 172 21.50 -49.66 30.87
CA MET A 172 21.29 -50.77 31.83
C MET A 172 21.97 -50.36 33.13
N VAL A 173 21.21 -50.33 34.22
CA VAL A 173 21.68 -50.23 35.58
C VAL A 173 21.82 -51.62 36.17
#